data_d78c1715f6fa586f66aea1b629f3f298
#
_entry.id   d78c1715f6fa586f66aea1b629f3f298
#
_cell.length_a   1.000
_cell.length_b   1.000
_cell.length_c   1.000
_cell.angle_alpha   90.00
_cell.angle_beta   90.00
_cell.angle_gamma   90.00
#
_symmetry.space_group_name_H-M   'P 1'
#
loop_
_entity.id
_entity.type
_entity.pdbx_description
1 polymer ?
#
loop_
_entity_poly.entity_id
_entity_poly.type
_entity_poly.pdbx_seq_one_letter_code
_entity_poly.pdbx_strand_id
1 'polypeptide(L)'
;MMANSPISGNRDFRLMVIGQIISILGSALLRFALSLYVLDITGRADIYAALYAFSNIPLLISPVGGAVADRFNRRNLMVLFDFTSGIIISLYYLSLCLGGTSIFLTGAVLILLSVISSMYGPAVTASIPLLVKEEHLEGANGLVNGVQALSNVAAPLIGGMFYGIFGVKALVCVSGTAFICSAVLELFIHIPFRKREFTMPVIPTIAADLKEGFSYVGRNPLILRSMILASLLNLVLTPFFVVGGPVILRTAMKSTDAMYGIGMGTINLATILGALSMGAAAKRMRMENLHRLLAAITLLFLPMALSVTPAWIRRGFYPSYLMFLACAVPIAMIMTIISIFVITKVQKETPNENLGKVMAIITAVSQCAAP
;
A
#
# COMPACT_ATOMS: atom_id res chain seq x y z
N MET A 1 -24.52 5.19 0.50
CA MET A 1 -24.70 3.72 0.37
C MET A 1 -23.86 2.89 1.36
N MET A 2 -23.00 3.48 2.18
CA MET A 2 -22.13 2.75 3.16
C MET A 2 -22.77 2.56 4.55
N ALA A 3 -23.88 3.19 4.85
CA ALA A 3 -24.41 3.23 6.23
C ALA A 3 -25.07 1.94 6.75
N ASN A 4 -25.40 0.97 5.90
CA ASN A 4 -26.16 -0.25 6.26
C ASN A 4 -25.46 -1.56 5.86
N SER A 5 -24.15 -1.58 5.60
CA SER A 5 -23.44 -2.83 5.39
C SER A 5 -23.10 -3.48 6.74
N PRO A 6 -23.20 -4.81 6.90
CA PRO A 6 -22.85 -5.51 8.14
C PRO A 6 -21.37 -5.31 8.55
N ILE A 7 -20.52 -4.90 7.64
CA ILE A 7 -19.12 -4.51 7.88
C ILE A 7 -19.05 -3.19 8.68
N SER A 8 -19.97 -2.24 8.43
CA SER A 8 -20.01 -0.95 9.13
C SER A 8 -20.59 -1.05 10.55
N GLY A 9 -21.14 -2.20 10.94
CA GLY A 9 -21.75 -2.42 12.25
C GLY A 9 -20.73 -2.55 13.39
N ASN A 10 -19.48 -2.95 13.11
CA ASN A 10 -18.44 -3.04 14.13
C ASN A 10 -17.77 -1.68 14.35
N ARG A 11 -17.99 -1.09 15.54
CA ARG A 11 -17.41 0.21 15.95
C ARG A 11 -15.88 0.19 15.85
N ASP A 12 -15.23 -0.85 16.32
CA ASP A 12 -13.77 -0.94 16.38
C ASP A 12 -13.17 -1.02 14.97
N PHE A 13 -13.78 -1.77 14.06
CA PHE A 13 -13.35 -1.80 12.67
C PHE A 13 -13.53 -0.44 11.98
N ARG A 14 -14.63 0.28 12.23
CA ARG A 14 -14.84 1.63 11.68
C ARG A 14 -13.79 2.61 12.18
N LEU A 15 -13.49 2.60 13.48
CA LEU A 15 -12.45 3.45 14.07
C LEU A 15 -11.09 3.15 13.44
N MET A 16 -10.75 1.87 13.26
CA MET A 16 -9.53 1.46 12.58
C MET A 16 -9.46 2.00 11.15
N VAL A 17 -10.53 1.86 10.37
CA VAL A 17 -10.57 2.36 8.98
C VAL A 17 -10.46 3.87 8.91
N ILE A 18 -11.13 4.60 9.81
CA ILE A 18 -11.03 6.08 9.87
C ILE A 18 -9.60 6.49 10.24
N GLY A 19 -8.99 5.88 11.25
CA GLY A 19 -7.59 6.09 11.58
C GLY A 19 -6.67 5.82 10.38
N GLN A 20 -6.90 4.70 9.68
CA GLN A 20 -6.17 4.35 8.46
C GLN A 20 -6.30 5.41 7.35
N ILE A 21 -7.51 5.91 7.10
CA ILE A 21 -7.72 6.99 6.11
C ILE A 21 -6.86 8.20 6.46
N ILE A 22 -6.87 8.61 7.71
CA ILE A 22 -6.16 9.79 8.19
C ILE A 22 -4.64 9.56 8.12
N SER A 23 -4.14 8.43 8.62
CA SER A 23 -2.72 8.09 8.67
C SER A 23 -2.13 7.87 7.27
N ILE A 24 -2.80 7.10 6.41
CA ILE A 24 -2.35 6.82 5.04
C ILE A 24 -2.34 8.10 4.19
N LEU A 25 -3.40 8.91 4.28
CA LEU A 25 -3.46 10.18 3.55
C LEU A 25 -2.40 11.15 4.05
N GLY A 26 -2.22 11.27 5.37
CA GLY A 26 -1.15 12.07 5.99
C GLY A 26 0.23 11.64 5.54
N SER A 27 0.51 10.33 5.51
CA SER A 27 1.77 9.77 5.00
C SER A 27 2.00 10.07 3.52
N ALA A 28 0.97 9.90 2.70
CA ALA A 28 1.06 10.13 1.26
C ALA A 28 1.28 11.62 0.94
N LEU A 29 0.59 12.52 1.64
CA LEU A 29 0.78 13.97 1.54
C LEU A 29 2.20 14.38 1.94
N LEU A 30 2.71 13.82 3.05
CA LEU A 30 4.06 14.10 3.53
C LEU A 30 5.12 13.66 2.50
N ARG A 31 5.04 12.43 2.02
CA ARG A 31 5.96 11.90 1.00
C ARG A 31 5.96 12.79 -0.24
N PHE A 32 4.79 13.19 -0.70
CA PHE A 32 4.65 14.08 -1.84
C PHE A 32 5.27 15.46 -1.58
N ALA A 33 4.97 16.07 -0.42
CA ALA A 33 5.50 17.37 -0.04
C ALA A 33 7.03 17.38 0.09
N LEU A 34 7.60 16.35 0.73
CA LEU A 34 9.05 16.22 0.89
C LEU A 34 9.75 15.94 -0.44
N SER A 35 9.08 15.24 -1.36
CA SER A 35 9.56 15.04 -2.73
C SER A 35 9.75 16.35 -3.49
N LEU A 36 8.72 17.19 -3.48
CA LEU A 36 8.77 18.52 -4.09
C LEU A 36 9.80 19.41 -3.38
N TYR A 37 9.82 19.39 -2.06
CA TYR A 37 10.76 20.18 -1.28
C TYR A 37 12.22 19.86 -1.60
N VAL A 38 12.57 18.56 -1.70
CA VAL A 38 13.94 18.15 -2.08
C VAL A 38 14.26 18.64 -3.49
N LEU A 39 13.31 18.56 -4.42
CA LEU A 39 13.51 19.04 -5.79
C LEU A 39 13.68 20.57 -5.82
N ASP A 40 12.89 21.31 -5.05
CA ASP A 40 12.95 22.78 -4.99
C ASP A 40 14.30 23.29 -4.42
N ILE A 41 14.83 22.66 -3.36
CA ILE A 41 16.07 23.11 -2.72
C ILE A 41 17.33 22.61 -3.44
N THR A 42 17.25 21.51 -4.20
CA THR A 42 18.42 20.92 -4.87
C THR A 42 18.48 21.18 -6.37
N GLY A 43 17.32 21.34 -7.01
CA GLY A 43 17.18 21.32 -8.46
C GLY A 43 17.58 19.98 -9.11
N ARG A 44 17.79 18.91 -8.30
CA ARG A 44 18.37 17.64 -8.74
C ARG A 44 17.41 16.48 -8.52
N ALA A 45 16.94 15.91 -9.65
CA ALA A 45 16.07 14.75 -9.64
C ALA A 45 16.76 13.45 -9.17
N ASP A 46 18.07 13.33 -9.36
CA ASP A 46 18.85 12.19 -8.90
C ASP A 46 18.93 12.08 -7.37
N ILE A 47 19.05 13.20 -6.66
CA ILE A 47 19.01 13.24 -5.19
C ILE A 47 17.62 12.79 -4.70
N TYR A 48 16.55 13.29 -5.34
CA TYR A 48 15.20 12.84 -5.03
C TYR A 48 15.03 11.33 -5.26
N ALA A 49 15.45 10.82 -6.42
CA ALA A 49 15.37 9.40 -6.73
C ALA A 49 16.15 8.53 -5.73
N ALA A 50 17.35 8.96 -5.35
CA ALA A 50 18.16 8.27 -4.34
C ALA A 50 17.44 8.25 -2.97
N LEU A 51 16.92 9.37 -2.50
CA LEU A 51 16.17 9.44 -1.23
C LEU A 51 14.93 8.55 -1.25
N TYR A 52 14.20 8.55 -2.36
CA TYR A 52 13.04 7.68 -2.54
C TYR A 52 13.43 6.20 -2.50
N ALA A 53 14.50 5.80 -3.21
CA ALA A 53 15.00 4.44 -3.20
C ALA A 53 15.44 4.00 -1.79
N PHE A 54 16.25 4.82 -1.11
CA PHE A 54 16.70 4.54 0.26
C PHE A 54 15.54 4.46 1.26
N SER A 55 14.51 5.28 1.09
CA SER A 55 13.34 5.25 1.97
C SER A 55 12.46 3.99 1.80
N ASN A 56 12.61 3.24 0.71
CA ASN A 56 11.89 1.99 0.52
C ASN A 56 12.64 0.75 1.05
N ILE A 57 13.97 0.83 1.29
CA ILE A 57 14.75 -0.27 1.84
C ILE A 57 14.17 -0.82 3.17
N PRO A 58 13.70 0.01 4.13
CA PRO A 58 13.14 -0.50 5.38
C PRO A 58 11.89 -1.38 5.22
N LEU A 59 11.22 -1.37 4.07
CA LEU A 59 10.08 -2.27 3.83
C LEU A 59 10.52 -3.74 3.85
N LEU A 60 11.80 -4.04 3.62
CA LEU A 60 12.36 -5.39 3.70
C LEU A 60 12.35 -5.95 5.13
N ILE A 61 12.30 -5.09 6.16
CA ILE A 61 12.20 -5.54 7.57
C ILE A 61 10.74 -5.75 8.03
N SER A 62 9.76 -5.61 7.15
CA SER A 62 8.34 -5.89 7.45
C SER A 62 8.09 -7.24 8.14
N PRO A 63 8.82 -8.36 7.84
CA PRO A 63 8.68 -9.60 8.57
C PRO A 63 8.96 -9.49 10.08
N VAL A 64 9.88 -8.60 10.48
CA VAL A 64 10.14 -8.29 11.90
C VAL A 64 8.89 -7.64 12.51
N GLY A 65 8.27 -6.70 11.79
CA GLY A 65 7.00 -6.09 12.19
C GLY A 65 5.89 -7.11 12.42
N GLY A 66 5.80 -8.12 11.55
CA GLY A 66 4.85 -9.23 11.71
C GLY A 66 5.09 -10.06 12.99
N ALA A 67 6.34 -10.43 13.24
CA ALA A 67 6.71 -11.16 14.45
C ALA A 67 6.42 -10.35 15.74
N VAL A 68 6.64 -9.03 15.69
CA VAL A 68 6.28 -8.11 16.79
C VAL A 68 4.76 -8.03 16.95
N ALA A 69 4.00 -7.92 15.85
CA ALA A 69 2.53 -7.85 15.88
C ALA A 69 1.86 -9.11 16.44
N ASP A 70 2.51 -10.27 16.35
CA ASP A 70 1.99 -11.52 16.92
C ASP A 70 2.23 -11.63 18.42
N ARG A 71 3.17 -10.88 19.00
CA ARG A 71 3.54 -10.96 20.42
C ARG A 71 3.03 -9.80 21.26
N PHE A 72 2.82 -8.64 20.67
CA PHE A 72 2.34 -7.45 21.34
C PHE A 72 0.89 -7.14 21.00
N ASN A 73 0.24 -6.36 21.85
CA ASN A 73 -1.10 -5.86 21.56
C ASN A 73 -1.08 -4.97 20.32
N ARG A 74 -1.73 -5.43 19.25
CA ARG A 74 -1.72 -4.78 17.93
C ARG A 74 -2.25 -3.34 17.98
N ARG A 75 -3.30 -3.08 18.79
CA ARG A 75 -3.78 -1.73 19.02
C ARG A 75 -2.69 -0.83 19.61
N ASN A 76 -1.99 -1.28 20.65
CA ASN A 76 -0.94 -0.50 21.29
C ASN A 76 0.25 -0.25 20.35
N LEU A 77 0.56 -1.21 19.47
CA LEU A 77 1.57 -1.05 18.42
C LEU A 77 1.15 0.02 17.40
N MET A 78 -0.08 -0.03 16.91
CA MET A 78 -0.59 0.95 15.96
C MET A 78 -0.53 2.37 16.56
N VAL A 79 -1.06 2.56 17.77
CA VAL A 79 -1.00 3.82 18.52
C VAL A 79 0.45 4.30 18.69
N LEU A 80 1.36 3.41 19.10
CA LEU A 80 2.78 3.75 19.31
C LEU A 80 3.42 4.21 17.98
N PHE A 81 3.17 3.52 16.90
CA PHE A 81 3.75 3.82 15.59
C PHE A 81 3.24 5.15 15.03
N ASP A 82 1.93 5.39 15.08
CA ASP A 82 1.36 6.65 14.61
C ASP A 82 1.77 7.82 15.52
N PHE A 83 1.78 7.63 16.83
CA PHE A 83 2.23 8.68 17.77
C PHE A 83 3.72 9.01 17.59
N THR A 84 4.57 8.00 17.42
CA THR A 84 6.01 8.20 17.14
C THR A 84 6.22 8.91 15.81
N SER A 85 5.47 8.56 14.77
CA SER A 85 5.48 9.26 13.48
C SER A 85 5.09 10.73 13.63
N GLY A 86 4.01 11.00 14.38
CA GLY A 86 3.57 12.36 14.69
C GLY A 86 4.64 13.17 15.40
N ILE A 87 5.34 12.59 16.39
CA ILE A 87 6.46 13.26 17.09
C ILE A 87 7.62 13.57 16.13
N ILE A 88 8.06 12.59 15.34
CA ILE A 88 9.16 12.76 14.37
C ILE A 88 8.83 13.89 13.40
N ILE A 89 7.61 13.93 12.87
CA ILE A 89 7.16 14.96 11.93
C ILE A 89 7.06 16.32 12.62
N SER A 90 6.61 16.37 13.88
CA SER A 90 6.53 17.62 14.64
C SER A 90 7.91 18.19 14.93
N LEU A 91 8.89 17.36 15.26
CA LEU A 91 10.29 17.77 15.44
C LEU A 91 10.90 18.26 14.11
N TYR A 92 10.59 17.58 13.01
CA TYR A 92 11.00 18.03 11.69
C TYR A 92 10.36 19.37 11.31
N TYR A 93 9.07 19.56 11.59
CA TYR A 93 8.38 20.84 11.42
C TYR A 93 9.06 21.97 12.19
N LEU A 94 9.41 21.72 13.45
CA LEU A 94 10.13 22.69 14.28
C LEU A 94 11.48 23.06 13.67
N SER A 95 12.23 22.06 13.17
CA SER A 95 13.50 22.30 12.46
C SER A 95 13.31 23.20 11.23
N LEU A 96 12.27 22.96 10.43
CA LEU A 96 11.95 23.81 9.26
C LEU A 96 11.57 25.25 9.67
N CYS A 97 10.92 25.42 10.81
CA CYS A 97 10.57 26.75 11.35
C CYS A 97 11.81 27.51 11.82
N LEU A 98 12.80 26.83 12.36
CA LEU A 98 14.09 27.40 12.80
C LEU A 98 15.08 27.62 11.66
N GLY A 99 14.68 27.40 10.40
CA GLY A 99 15.53 27.62 9.23
C GLY A 99 16.41 26.40 8.85
N GLY A 100 16.19 25.24 9.46
CA GLY A 100 16.91 24.00 9.13
C GLY A 100 16.47 23.42 7.79
N THR A 101 17.27 23.64 6.73
CA THR A 101 17.02 23.11 5.38
C THR A 101 18.04 22.04 5.03
N SER A 102 18.02 20.91 5.74
CA SER A 102 18.97 19.83 5.51
C SER A 102 18.35 18.68 4.74
N ILE A 103 18.92 18.37 3.56
CA ILE A 103 18.55 17.19 2.77
C ILE A 103 18.77 15.91 3.55
N PHE A 104 19.88 15.86 4.34
CA PHE A 104 20.18 14.72 5.19
C PHE A 104 19.11 14.50 6.26
N LEU A 105 18.62 15.57 6.89
CA LEU A 105 17.54 15.48 7.87
C LEU A 105 16.24 15.02 7.21
N THR A 106 15.91 15.54 6.03
CA THR A 106 14.75 15.09 5.25
C THR A 106 14.82 13.61 4.92
N GLY A 107 16.00 13.14 4.47
CA GLY A 107 16.24 11.72 4.20
C GLY A 107 16.11 10.85 5.45
N ALA A 108 16.68 11.28 6.56
CA ALA A 108 16.58 10.58 7.85
C ALA A 108 15.11 10.44 8.31
N VAL A 109 14.32 11.50 8.19
CA VAL A 109 12.87 11.46 8.51
C VAL A 109 12.15 10.47 7.60
N LEU A 110 12.37 10.50 6.28
CA LEU A 110 11.76 9.55 5.35
C LEU A 110 12.12 8.11 5.67
N ILE A 111 13.38 7.81 6.01
CA ILE A 111 13.83 6.47 6.39
C ILE A 111 13.19 6.03 7.70
N LEU A 112 13.18 6.87 8.75
CA LEU A 112 12.56 6.55 10.04
C LEU A 112 11.06 6.26 9.89
N LEU A 113 10.34 7.09 9.15
CA LEU A 113 8.92 6.87 8.87
C LEU A 113 8.68 5.59 8.06
N SER A 114 9.59 5.24 7.16
CA SER A 114 9.51 3.99 6.42
C SER A 114 9.75 2.76 7.30
N VAL A 115 10.70 2.84 8.26
CA VAL A 115 10.88 1.79 9.29
C VAL A 115 9.59 1.58 10.07
N ILE A 116 8.98 2.66 10.56
CA ILE A 116 7.72 2.60 11.32
C ILE A 116 6.60 2.01 10.44
N SER A 117 6.47 2.48 9.20
CA SER A 117 5.46 1.99 8.27
C SER A 117 5.61 0.50 7.95
N SER A 118 6.85 -0.01 7.87
CA SER A 118 7.12 -1.43 7.63
C SER A 118 6.65 -2.34 8.78
N MET A 119 6.56 -1.80 9.98
CA MET A 119 6.07 -2.50 11.17
C MET A 119 4.56 -2.30 11.38
N TYR A 120 4.05 -1.14 11.01
CA TYR A 120 2.63 -0.78 11.15
C TYR A 120 1.73 -1.61 10.22
N GLY A 121 2.09 -1.76 8.95
CA GLY A 121 1.30 -2.49 7.96
C GLY A 121 0.90 -3.92 8.37
N PRO A 122 1.85 -4.78 8.78
CA PRO A 122 1.54 -6.12 9.30
C PRO A 122 0.62 -6.11 10.52
N ALA A 123 0.77 -5.16 11.44
CA ALA A 123 -0.08 -5.04 12.63
C ALA A 123 -1.54 -4.76 12.23
N VAL A 124 -1.77 -3.85 11.29
CA VAL A 124 -3.10 -3.55 10.74
C VAL A 124 -3.69 -4.77 10.04
N THR A 125 -2.96 -5.33 9.09
CA THR A 125 -3.45 -6.45 8.26
C THR A 125 -3.81 -7.67 9.11
N ALA A 126 -3.01 -7.95 10.14
CA ALA A 126 -3.28 -9.01 11.10
C ALA A 126 -4.45 -8.70 12.05
N SER A 127 -4.81 -7.42 12.24
CA SER A 127 -5.93 -7.02 13.10
C SER A 127 -7.30 -7.20 12.43
N ILE A 128 -7.37 -7.15 11.11
CA ILE A 128 -8.65 -7.22 10.36
C ILE A 128 -9.46 -8.47 10.73
N PRO A 129 -8.90 -9.69 10.75
CA PRO A 129 -9.68 -10.89 11.09
C PRO A 129 -10.13 -10.97 12.54
N LEU A 130 -9.57 -10.14 13.44
CA LEU A 130 -10.01 -10.06 14.85
C LEU A 130 -11.19 -9.10 15.02
N LEU A 131 -11.41 -8.20 14.05
CA LEU A 131 -12.41 -7.14 14.11
C LEU A 131 -13.64 -7.42 13.26
N VAL A 132 -13.55 -8.31 12.26
CA VAL A 132 -14.67 -8.63 11.38
C VAL A 132 -14.87 -10.14 11.30
N LYS A 133 -16.12 -10.54 11.02
CA LYS A 133 -16.43 -11.96 10.80
C LYS A 133 -15.81 -12.45 9.49
N GLU A 134 -15.54 -13.75 9.41
CA GLU A 134 -14.89 -14.39 8.27
C GLU A 134 -15.61 -14.10 6.93
N GLU A 135 -16.94 -14.08 6.94
CA GLU A 135 -17.80 -13.77 5.79
C GLU A 135 -17.64 -12.35 5.22
N HIS A 136 -17.02 -11.43 6.00
CA HIS A 136 -16.83 -10.03 5.64
C HIS A 136 -15.36 -9.65 5.39
N LEU A 137 -14.43 -10.60 5.48
CA LEU A 137 -12.98 -10.33 5.33
C LEU A 137 -12.62 -9.77 3.96
N GLU A 138 -13.23 -10.29 2.88
CA GLU A 138 -12.97 -9.78 1.54
C GLU A 138 -13.38 -8.31 1.39
N GLY A 139 -14.55 -7.97 1.93
CA GLY A 139 -15.03 -6.59 1.92
C GLY A 139 -14.16 -5.66 2.79
N ALA A 140 -13.73 -6.13 3.95
CA ALA A 140 -12.87 -5.38 4.86
C ALA A 140 -11.49 -5.12 4.24
N ASN A 141 -10.85 -6.14 3.67
CA ASN A 141 -9.59 -5.99 2.94
C ASN A 141 -9.76 -5.10 1.70
N GLY A 142 -10.89 -5.25 0.97
CA GLY A 142 -11.24 -4.39 -0.15
C GLY A 142 -11.33 -2.92 0.24
N LEU A 143 -11.94 -2.63 1.40
CA LEU A 143 -12.06 -1.27 1.91
C LEU A 143 -10.69 -0.68 2.27
N VAL A 144 -9.84 -1.42 2.99
CA VAL A 144 -8.48 -0.97 3.35
C VAL A 144 -7.61 -0.72 2.11
N ASN A 145 -7.66 -1.63 1.13
CA ASN A 145 -6.95 -1.44 -0.14
C ASN A 145 -7.52 -0.26 -0.95
N GLY A 146 -8.83 -0.06 -0.93
CA GLY A 146 -9.50 1.08 -1.55
C GLY A 146 -9.05 2.42 -0.94
N VAL A 147 -8.91 2.48 0.38
CA VAL A 147 -8.37 3.63 1.10
C VAL A 147 -6.93 3.93 0.64
N GLN A 148 -6.08 2.91 0.54
CA GLN A 148 -4.71 3.07 0.06
C GLN A 148 -4.67 3.59 -1.38
N ALA A 149 -5.46 2.99 -2.26
CA ALA A 149 -5.52 3.39 -3.67
C ALA A 149 -6.06 4.83 -3.82
N LEU A 150 -7.10 5.20 -3.06
CA LEU A 150 -7.65 6.56 -3.06
C LEU A 150 -6.63 7.57 -2.55
N SER A 151 -5.88 7.26 -1.50
CA SER A 151 -4.84 8.13 -0.95
C SER A 151 -3.71 8.36 -1.94
N ASN A 152 -3.32 7.35 -2.70
CA ASN A 152 -2.30 7.47 -3.74
C ASN A 152 -2.71 8.42 -4.89
N VAL A 153 -4.01 8.56 -5.16
CA VAL A 153 -4.55 9.50 -6.15
C VAL A 153 -4.76 10.89 -5.54
N ALA A 154 -5.34 10.94 -4.34
CA ALA A 154 -5.71 12.18 -3.68
C ALA A 154 -4.48 12.97 -3.21
N ALA A 155 -3.42 12.29 -2.74
CA ALA A 155 -2.26 12.96 -2.17
C ALA A 155 -1.50 13.84 -3.18
N PRO A 156 -1.17 13.42 -4.41
CA PRO A 156 -0.56 14.32 -5.38
C PRO A 156 -1.46 15.49 -5.79
N LEU A 157 -2.77 15.24 -5.91
CA LEU A 157 -3.74 16.26 -6.31
C LEU A 157 -3.90 17.33 -5.23
N ILE A 158 -4.22 16.90 -4.01
CA ILE A 158 -4.39 17.78 -2.84
C ILE A 158 -3.05 18.38 -2.45
N GLY A 159 -2.00 17.55 -2.39
CA GLY A 159 -0.65 17.95 -2.01
C GLY A 159 -0.06 18.98 -2.95
N GLY A 160 -0.25 18.84 -4.28
CA GLY A 160 0.21 19.81 -5.26
C GLY A 160 -0.44 21.19 -5.10
N MET A 161 -1.78 21.21 -4.93
CA MET A 161 -2.51 22.46 -4.67
C MET A 161 -2.05 23.13 -3.36
N PHE A 162 -2.01 22.37 -2.27
CA PHE A 162 -1.65 22.92 -0.96
C PHE A 162 -0.18 23.30 -0.87
N TYR A 163 0.71 22.56 -1.52
CA TYR A 163 2.13 22.89 -1.56
C TYR A 163 2.38 24.22 -2.28
N GLY A 164 1.71 24.44 -3.41
CA GLY A 164 1.84 25.69 -4.17
C GLY A 164 1.32 26.92 -3.43
N ILE A 165 0.30 26.77 -2.57
CA ILE A 165 -0.32 27.88 -1.82
C ILE A 165 0.36 28.12 -0.48
N PHE A 166 0.61 27.04 0.28
CA PHE A 166 1.04 27.12 1.69
C PHE A 166 2.47 26.62 1.94
N GLY A 167 3.11 26.04 0.92
CA GLY A 167 4.47 25.51 0.99
C GLY A 167 4.59 24.22 1.81
N VAL A 168 5.83 23.72 1.93
CA VAL A 168 6.16 22.45 2.62
C VAL A 168 5.75 22.45 4.09
N LYS A 169 5.93 23.59 4.80
CA LYS A 169 5.66 23.67 6.26
C LYS A 169 4.22 23.34 6.60
N ALA A 170 3.26 23.84 5.83
CA ALA A 170 1.85 23.55 6.06
C ALA A 170 1.52 22.07 5.87
N LEU A 171 2.04 21.43 4.82
CA LEU A 171 1.82 20.01 4.55
C LEU A 171 2.47 19.11 5.62
N VAL A 172 3.67 19.46 6.09
CA VAL A 172 4.33 18.76 7.18
C VAL A 172 3.51 18.89 8.48
N CYS A 173 2.99 20.08 8.79
CA CYS A 173 2.12 20.30 9.95
C CYS A 173 0.83 19.48 9.86
N VAL A 174 0.15 19.52 8.72
CA VAL A 174 -1.09 18.73 8.47
C VAL A 174 -0.82 17.23 8.62
N SER A 175 0.28 16.74 8.05
CA SER A 175 0.65 15.33 8.14
C SER A 175 0.97 14.92 9.58
N GLY A 176 1.73 15.71 10.33
CA GLY A 176 2.01 15.45 11.75
C GLY A 176 0.74 15.41 12.59
N THR A 177 -0.17 16.36 12.38
CA THR A 177 -1.48 16.40 13.04
C THR A 177 -2.32 15.16 12.67
N ALA A 178 -2.31 14.75 11.40
CA ALA A 178 -3.00 13.56 10.94
C ALA A 178 -2.55 12.30 11.68
N PHE A 179 -1.25 12.09 11.83
CA PHE A 179 -0.72 10.95 12.60
C PHE A 179 -1.11 10.98 14.07
N ILE A 180 -1.07 12.15 14.72
CA ILE A 180 -1.51 12.28 16.11
C ILE A 180 -3.01 12.02 16.24
N CYS A 181 -3.83 12.55 15.33
CA CYS A 181 -5.28 12.29 15.31
C CYS A 181 -5.59 10.80 15.10
N SER A 182 -4.87 10.13 14.18
CA SER A 182 -4.98 8.69 13.98
C SER A 182 -4.66 7.91 15.25
N ALA A 183 -3.52 8.23 15.90
CA ALA A 183 -3.12 7.60 17.16
C ALA A 183 -4.19 7.76 18.26
N VAL A 184 -4.78 8.95 18.36
CA VAL A 184 -5.87 9.21 19.33
C VAL A 184 -7.11 8.39 19.01
N LEU A 185 -7.50 8.28 17.75
CA LEU A 185 -8.64 7.43 17.33
C LEU A 185 -8.38 5.96 17.64
N GLU A 186 -7.17 5.49 17.40
CA GLU A 186 -6.77 4.10 17.65
C GLU A 186 -6.77 3.73 19.14
N LEU A 187 -6.61 4.70 20.04
CA LEU A 187 -6.76 4.46 21.49
C LEU A 187 -8.15 3.93 21.88
N PHE A 188 -9.17 4.25 21.12
CA PHE A 188 -10.55 3.83 21.38
C PHE A 188 -10.93 2.50 20.75
N ILE A 189 -10.02 1.85 19.99
CA ILE A 189 -10.23 0.53 19.39
C ILE A 189 -10.01 -0.54 20.45
N HIS A 190 -10.86 -1.55 20.45
CA HIS A 190 -10.66 -2.75 21.27
C HIS A 190 -10.31 -3.94 20.37
N ILE A 191 -9.04 -4.39 20.42
CA ILE A 191 -8.56 -5.59 19.72
C ILE A 191 -8.30 -6.67 20.76
N PRO A 192 -8.96 -7.85 20.68
CA PRO A 192 -8.68 -8.97 21.57
C PRO A 192 -7.20 -9.36 21.52
N PHE A 193 -6.58 -9.44 22.68
CA PHE A 193 -5.16 -9.78 22.78
C PHE A 193 -4.93 -10.86 23.85
N ARG A 194 -4.25 -11.94 23.47
CA ARG A 194 -3.72 -12.93 24.40
C ARG A 194 -2.21 -12.75 24.50
N LYS A 195 -1.74 -12.38 25.69
CA LYS A 195 -0.30 -12.19 25.94
C LYS A 195 0.45 -13.51 25.71
N ARG A 196 1.45 -13.46 24.84
CA ARG A 196 2.38 -14.57 24.60
C ARG A 196 3.66 -14.29 25.38
N GLU A 197 4.07 -15.21 26.23
CA GLU A 197 5.26 -15.02 27.08
C GLU A 197 6.54 -15.15 26.24
N PHE A 198 7.54 -14.36 26.59
CA PHE A 198 8.87 -14.48 26.03
C PHE A 198 9.64 -15.56 26.77
N THR A 199 10.01 -16.62 26.08
CA THR A 199 10.84 -17.72 26.65
C THR A 199 12.33 -17.42 26.54
N MET A 200 12.73 -16.41 25.75
CA MET A 200 14.11 -15.98 25.51
C MET A 200 14.18 -14.45 25.38
N PRO A 201 15.38 -13.84 25.34
CA PRO A 201 15.53 -12.42 24.99
C PRO A 201 14.82 -12.04 23.70
N VAL A 202 14.42 -10.77 23.56
CA VAL A 202 13.53 -10.30 22.47
C VAL A 202 14.08 -10.62 21.08
N ILE A 203 15.37 -10.34 20.84
CA ILE A 203 15.98 -10.51 19.50
C ILE A 203 16.06 -11.98 19.06
N PRO A 204 16.59 -12.91 19.86
CA PRO A 204 16.55 -14.33 19.54
C PRO A 204 15.12 -14.87 19.35
N THR A 205 14.18 -14.36 20.13
CA THR A 205 12.77 -14.75 20.01
C THR A 205 12.18 -14.33 18.66
N ILE A 206 12.43 -13.07 18.25
CA ILE A 206 11.99 -12.57 16.93
C ILE A 206 12.64 -13.39 15.81
N ALA A 207 13.93 -13.69 15.91
CA ALA A 207 14.62 -14.52 14.91
C ALA A 207 14.05 -15.94 14.82
N ALA A 208 13.71 -16.54 15.97
CA ALA A 208 13.05 -17.84 16.01
C ALA A 208 11.64 -17.78 15.38
N ASP A 209 10.87 -16.73 15.69
CA ASP A 209 9.54 -16.50 15.13
C ASP A 209 9.59 -16.29 13.60
N LEU A 210 10.58 -15.57 13.08
CA LEU A 210 10.79 -15.44 11.65
C LEU A 210 11.09 -16.78 10.99
N LYS A 211 12.01 -17.57 11.60
CA LYS A 211 12.33 -18.92 11.11
C LYS A 211 11.10 -19.83 11.13
N GLU A 212 10.30 -19.76 12.19
CA GLU A 212 9.03 -20.49 12.30
C GLU A 212 8.05 -20.03 11.21
N GLY A 213 7.91 -18.72 10.99
CA GLY A 213 7.04 -18.15 9.95
C GLY A 213 7.43 -18.62 8.55
N PHE A 214 8.72 -18.56 8.18
CA PHE A 214 9.21 -19.09 6.90
C PHE A 214 8.99 -20.60 6.79
N SER A 215 9.24 -21.36 7.85
CA SER A 215 8.97 -22.79 7.88
C SER A 215 7.48 -23.10 7.72
N TYR A 216 6.62 -22.31 8.36
CA TYR A 216 5.15 -22.44 8.26
C TYR A 216 4.67 -22.17 6.82
N VAL A 217 5.14 -21.08 6.20
CA VAL A 217 4.85 -20.76 4.80
C VAL A 217 5.31 -21.89 3.88
N GLY A 218 6.52 -22.41 4.07
CA GLY A 218 7.08 -23.49 3.25
C GLY A 218 6.34 -24.82 3.38
N ARG A 219 5.77 -25.10 4.55
CA ARG A 219 5.00 -26.33 4.83
C ARG A 219 3.53 -26.25 4.40
N ASN A 220 2.99 -25.05 4.20
CA ASN A 220 1.62 -24.86 3.75
C ASN A 220 1.57 -24.55 2.24
N PRO A 221 1.20 -25.56 1.40
CA PRO A 221 1.24 -25.39 -0.06
C PRO A 221 0.34 -24.27 -0.57
N LEU A 222 -0.78 -23.98 0.11
CA LEU A 222 -1.68 -22.90 -0.28
C LEU A 222 -1.03 -21.54 -0.05
N ILE A 223 -0.44 -21.32 1.11
CA ILE A 223 0.22 -20.07 1.46
C ILE A 223 1.46 -19.85 0.57
N LEU A 224 2.27 -20.88 0.37
CA LEU A 224 3.45 -20.82 -0.50
C LEU A 224 3.08 -20.47 -1.95
N ARG A 225 2.07 -21.15 -2.51
CA ARG A 225 1.57 -20.84 -3.87
C ARG A 225 1.01 -19.42 -3.97
N SER A 226 0.30 -18.97 -2.94
CA SER A 226 -0.22 -17.61 -2.85
C SER A 226 0.90 -16.56 -2.83
N MET A 227 1.95 -16.82 -2.05
CA MET A 227 3.14 -15.94 -1.99
C MET A 227 3.88 -15.90 -3.33
N ILE A 228 4.13 -17.05 -3.95
CA ILE A 228 4.79 -17.13 -5.27
C ILE A 228 3.96 -16.39 -6.32
N LEU A 229 2.65 -16.60 -6.33
CA LEU A 229 1.75 -15.91 -7.27
C LEU A 229 1.80 -14.38 -7.07
N ALA A 230 1.69 -13.91 -5.83
CA ALA A 230 1.78 -12.48 -5.52
C ALA A 230 3.13 -11.90 -5.97
N SER A 231 4.23 -12.61 -5.72
CA SER A 231 5.58 -12.19 -6.12
C SER A 231 5.74 -12.13 -7.64
N LEU A 232 5.27 -13.14 -8.36
CA LEU A 232 5.33 -13.14 -9.83
C LEU A 232 4.49 -12.03 -10.45
N LEU A 233 3.30 -11.77 -9.89
CA LEU A 233 2.46 -10.66 -10.34
C LEU A 233 3.14 -9.31 -10.09
N ASN A 234 3.76 -9.11 -8.93
CA ASN A 234 4.52 -7.89 -8.65
C ASN A 234 5.74 -7.76 -9.56
N LEU A 235 6.49 -8.84 -9.79
CA LEU A 235 7.67 -8.84 -10.66
C LEU A 235 7.37 -8.40 -12.09
N VAL A 236 6.22 -8.80 -12.65
CA VAL A 236 5.86 -8.53 -14.04
C VAL A 236 5.03 -7.27 -14.18
N LEU A 237 4.00 -7.12 -13.36
CA LEU A 237 2.97 -6.10 -13.58
C LEU A 237 3.29 -4.76 -12.91
N THR A 238 3.96 -4.77 -11.75
CA THR A 238 4.33 -3.53 -11.07
C THR A 238 5.27 -2.69 -11.94
N PRO A 239 6.41 -3.21 -12.48
CA PRO A 239 7.26 -2.42 -13.37
C PRO A 239 6.54 -1.98 -14.62
N PHE A 240 5.66 -2.84 -15.15
CA PHE A 240 4.88 -2.49 -16.34
C PHE A 240 4.00 -1.26 -16.08
N PHE A 241 3.28 -1.19 -14.98
CA PHE A 241 2.42 -0.04 -14.68
C PHE A 241 3.20 1.18 -14.16
N VAL A 242 4.24 0.96 -13.35
CA VAL A 242 5.01 2.06 -12.73
C VAL A 242 5.99 2.71 -13.71
N VAL A 243 6.63 1.93 -14.56
CA VAL A 243 7.63 2.42 -15.52
C VAL A 243 7.11 2.36 -16.95
N GLY A 244 6.60 1.20 -17.38
CA GLY A 244 6.13 0.98 -18.74
C GLY A 244 4.96 1.87 -19.13
N GLY A 245 3.95 2.03 -18.26
CA GLY A 245 2.79 2.89 -18.52
C GLY A 245 3.18 4.35 -18.81
N PRO A 246 3.94 5.02 -17.94
CA PRO A 246 4.50 6.35 -18.21
C PRO A 246 5.31 6.43 -19.52
N VAL A 247 6.22 5.49 -19.75
CA VAL A 247 7.04 5.46 -20.98
C VAL A 247 6.16 5.28 -22.24
N ILE A 248 5.18 4.39 -22.20
CA ILE A 248 4.25 4.17 -23.31
C ILE A 248 3.47 5.44 -23.58
N LEU A 249 2.82 6.00 -22.59
CA LEU A 249 1.97 7.18 -22.76
C LEU A 249 2.79 8.41 -23.18
N ARG A 250 3.92 8.69 -22.53
CA ARG A 250 4.73 9.89 -22.77
C ARG A 250 5.63 9.78 -23.99
N THR A 251 6.35 8.67 -24.12
CA THR A 251 7.41 8.53 -25.13
C THR A 251 6.88 7.90 -26.41
N ALA A 252 6.18 6.77 -26.34
CA ALA A 252 5.71 6.05 -27.51
C ALA A 252 4.50 6.75 -28.15
N MET A 253 3.50 7.13 -27.35
CA MET A 253 2.27 7.78 -27.83
C MET A 253 2.37 9.31 -27.88
N LYS A 254 3.41 9.91 -27.28
CA LYS A 254 3.63 11.37 -27.21
C LYS A 254 2.40 12.13 -26.67
N SER A 255 1.79 11.58 -25.61
CA SER A 255 0.61 12.19 -25.00
C SER A 255 0.92 13.58 -24.40
N THR A 256 -0.06 14.47 -24.41
CA THR A 256 0.01 15.73 -23.66
C THR A 256 -0.02 15.45 -22.16
N ASP A 257 0.39 16.43 -21.33
CA ASP A 257 0.36 16.30 -19.87
C ASP A 257 -1.04 15.97 -19.34
N ALA A 258 -2.06 16.60 -19.90
CA ALA A 258 -3.45 16.36 -19.56
C ALA A 258 -3.86 14.90 -19.88
N MET A 259 -3.56 14.40 -21.09
CA MET A 259 -3.89 13.02 -21.48
C MET A 259 -3.11 11.99 -20.68
N TYR A 260 -1.85 12.26 -20.35
CA TYR A 260 -1.06 11.42 -19.45
C TYR A 260 -1.73 11.34 -18.06
N GLY A 261 -2.09 12.49 -17.48
CA GLY A 261 -2.76 12.56 -16.19
C GLY A 261 -4.12 11.82 -16.17
N ILE A 262 -4.93 11.99 -17.22
CA ILE A 262 -6.22 11.28 -17.39
C ILE A 262 -5.97 9.79 -17.50
N GLY A 263 -5.00 9.34 -18.28
CA GLY A 263 -4.67 7.92 -18.45
C GLY A 263 -4.26 7.24 -17.15
N MET A 264 -3.29 7.83 -16.45
CA MET A 264 -2.83 7.31 -15.16
C MET A 264 -3.93 7.40 -14.09
N GLY A 265 -4.70 8.48 -14.08
CA GLY A 265 -5.85 8.65 -13.18
C GLY A 265 -6.92 7.57 -13.41
N THR A 266 -7.22 7.25 -14.66
CA THR A 266 -8.20 6.21 -15.02
C THR A 266 -7.73 4.81 -14.58
N ILE A 267 -6.43 4.49 -14.74
CA ILE A 267 -5.85 3.23 -14.26
C ILE A 267 -5.92 3.16 -12.72
N ASN A 268 -5.59 4.24 -12.02
CA ASN A 268 -5.70 4.28 -10.56
C ASN A 268 -7.16 4.16 -10.09
N LEU A 269 -8.10 4.82 -10.78
CA LEU A 269 -9.53 4.67 -10.48
C LEU A 269 -9.99 3.22 -10.67
N ALA A 270 -9.47 2.51 -11.65
CA ALA A 270 -9.75 1.09 -11.87
C ALA A 270 -9.32 0.22 -10.68
N THR A 271 -8.19 0.51 -10.04
CA THR A 271 -7.77 -0.21 -8.81
C THR A 271 -8.74 0.05 -7.66
N ILE A 272 -9.22 1.28 -7.49
CA ILE A 272 -10.23 1.62 -6.48
C ILE A 272 -11.54 0.85 -6.75
N LEU A 273 -12.02 0.86 -7.98
CA LEU A 273 -13.23 0.14 -8.38
C LEU A 273 -13.06 -1.38 -8.19
N GLY A 274 -11.88 -1.92 -8.51
CA GLY A 274 -11.52 -3.31 -8.24
C GLY A 274 -11.62 -3.65 -6.75
N ALA A 275 -11.02 -2.82 -5.90
CA ALA A 275 -11.05 -3.00 -4.44
C ALA A 275 -12.49 -2.93 -3.87
N LEU A 276 -13.28 -1.95 -4.30
CA LEU A 276 -14.68 -1.80 -3.84
C LEU A 276 -15.61 -2.89 -4.36
N SER A 277 -15.34 -3.43 -5.55
CA SER A 277 -16.13 -4.53 -6.14
C SER A 277 -15.86 -5.89 -5.48
N MET A 278 -14.79 -6.01 -4.68
CA MET A 278 -14.36 -7.28 -4.09
C MET A 278 -15.46 -7.94 -3.24
N GLY A 279 -16.22 -7.17 -2.46
CA GLY A 279 -17.32 -7.71 -1.64
C GLY A 279 -18.41 -8.42 -2.45
N ALA A 280 -18.66 -8.00 -3.70
CA ALA A 280 -19.58 -8.66 -4.62
C ALA A 280 -18.89 -9.80 -5.38
N ALA A 281 -17.64 -9.63 -5.78
CA ALA A 281 -16.87 -10.61 -6.52
C ALA A 281 -16.53 -11.84 -5.66
N ALA A 282 -16.29 -11.67 -4.37
CA ALA A 282 -15.90 -12.71 -3.42
C ALA A 282 -16.83 -13.92 -3.43
N LYS A 283 -18.15 -13.70 -3.54
CA LYS A 283 -19.17 -14.76 -3.58
C LYS A 283 -19.03 -15.72 -4.79
N ARG A 284 -18.39 -15.25 -5.86
CA ARG A 284 -18.22 -16.01 -7.12
C ARG A 284 -16.80 -16.49 -7.34
N MET A 285 -15.82 -15.96 -6.57
CA MET A 285 -14.41 -16.31 -6.71
C MET A 285 -14.09 -17.62 -5.98
N ARG A 286 -13.37 -18.51 -6.69
CA ARG A 286 -12.76 -19.73 -6.15
C ARG A 286 -11.32 -19.81 -6.61
N MET A 287 -10.44 -20.41 -5.80
CA MET A 287 -9.04 -20.64 -6.18
C MET A 287 -8.89 -21.36 -7.54
N GLU A 288 -9.83 -22.26 -7.83
CA GLU A 288 -9.89 -22.99 -9.09
C GLU A 288 -10.09 -22.08 -10.32
N ASN A 289 -10.75 -20.93 -10.14
CA ASN A 289 -11.04 -19.98 -11.22
C ASN A 289 -9.95 -18.93 -11.43
N LEU A 290 -8.91 -18.92 -10.59
CA LEU A 290 -7.84 -17.93 -10.62
C LEU A 290 -7.07 -17.94 -11.95
N HIS A 291 -6.87 -19.15 -12.52
CA HIS A 291 -6.24 -19.32 -13.84
C HIS A 291 -7.02 -18.63 -14.97
N ARG A 292 -8.35 -18.53 -14.87
CA ARG A 292 -9.18 -17.83 -15.87
C ARG A 292 -8.96 -16.32 -15.82
N LEU A 293 -8.80 -15.75 -14.61
CA LEU A 293 -8.49 -14.33 -14.45
C LEU A 293 -7.08 -14.01 -14.96
N LEU A 294 -6.11 -14.89 -14.69
CA LEU A 294 -4.76 -14.75 -15.22
C LEU A 294 -4.74 -14.87 -16.75
N ALA A 295 -5.48 -15.82 -17.32
CA ALA A 295 -5.65 -15.95 -18.76
C ALA A 295 -6.30 -14.70 -19.37
N ALA A 296 -7.30 -14.11 -18.70
CA ALA A 296 -7.92 -12.86 -19.14
C ALA A 296 -6.91 -11.70 -19.16
N ILE A 297 -6.06 -11.57 -18.13
CA ILE A 297 -4.97 -10.59 -18.12
C ILE A 297 -4.04 -10.81 -19.31
N THR A 298 -3.59 -12.04 -19.53
CA THR A 298 -2.70 -12.38 -20.65
C THR A 298 -3.34 -12.05 -22.00
N LEU A 299 -4.62 -12.36 -22.17
CA LEU A 299 -5.36 -12.06 -23.39
C LEU A 299 -5.49 -10.56 -23.64
N LEU A 300 -5.68 -9.76 -22.58
CA LEU A 300 -5.77 -8.29 -22.66
C LEU A 300 -4.42 -7.64 -23.01
N PHE A 301 -3.29 -8.27 -22.67
CA PHE A 301 -1.97 -7.77 -23.06
C PHE A 301 -1.75 -7.80 -24.57
N LEU A 302 -2.38 -8.71 -25.32
CA LEU A 302 -2.24 -8.79 -26.78
C LEU A 302 -2.75 -7.52 -27.48
N PRO A 303 -4.02 -7.09 -27.33
CA PRO A 303 -4.49 -5.84 -27.94
C PRO A 303 -3.78 -4.64 -27.36
N MET A 304 -3.37 -4.67 -26.08
CA MET A 304 -2.60 -3.58 -25.48
C MET A 304 -1.23 -3.43 -26.15
N ALA A 305 -0.52 -4.54 -26.42
CA ALA A 305 0.73 -4.51 -27.17
C ALA A 305 0.55 -4.00 -28.60
N LEU A 306 -0.54 -4.39 -29.26
CA LEU A 306 -0.88 -3.90 -30.60
C LEU A 306 -1.09 -2.37 -30.61
N SER A 307 -1.68 -1.81 -29.56
CA SER A 307 -1.96 -0.35 -29.47
C SER A 307 -0.69 0.50 -29.52
N VAL A 308 0.47 -0.08 -29.17
CA VAL A 308 1.77 0.61 -29.11
C VAL A 308 2.61 0.38 -30.37
N THR A 309 2.15 -0.44 -31.30
CA THR A 309 2.88 -0.71 -32.54
C THR A 309 2.92 0.53 -33.44
N PRO A 310 4.01 0.74 -34.21
CA PRO A 310 4.10 1.86 -35.15
C PRO A 310 2.97 1.90 -36.19
N ALA A 311 2.46 0.72 -36.57
CA ALA A 311 1.34 0.60 -37.50
C ALA A 311 0.03 1.12 -36.91
N TRP A 312 -0.17 0.90 -35.60
CA TRP A 312 -1.38 1.36 -34.89
C TRP A 312 -1.29 2.84 -34.52
N ILE A 313 -0.14 3.31 -34.05
CA ILE A 313 0.12 4.71 -33.70
C ILE A 313 -0.06 5.62 -34.93
N ARG A 314 0.30 5.13 -36.15
CA ARG A 314 0.06 5.87 -37.41
C ARG A 314 -1.41 6.11 -37.73
N ARG A 315 -2.34 5.34 -37.15
CA ARG A 315 -3.80 5.57 -37.29
C ARG A 315 -4.31 6.75 -36.47
N GLY A 316 -3.49 7.26 -35.56
CA GLY A 316 -3.78 8.43 -34.73
C GLY A 316 -3.60 8.16 -33.25
N PHE A 317 -3.45 9.23 -32.48
CA PHE A 317 -3.27 9.17 -31.03
C PHE A 317 -4.46 8.53 -30.31
N TYR A 318 -5.68 9.00 -30.56
CA TYR A 318 -6.87 8.55 -29.83
C TYR A 318 -7.18 7.05 -29.99
N PRO A 319 -7.13 6.45 -31.18
CA PRO A 319 -7.34 4.99 -31.30
C PRO A 319 -6.33 4.18 -30.47
N SER A 320 -5.04 4.55 -30.49
CA SER A 320 -4.00 3.89 -29.72
C SER A 320 -4.21 4.07 -28.22
N TYR A 321 -4.47 5.29 -27.80
CA TYR A 321 -4.66 5.65 -26.39
C TYR A 321 -5.90 4.99 -25.79
N LEU A 322 -7.04 5.03 -26.47
CA LEU A 322 -8.28 4.40 -26.00
C LEU A 322 -8.15 2.87 -25.95
N MET A 323 -7.51 2.25 -26.93
CA MET A 323 -7.26 0.82 -26.94
C MET A 323 -6.32 0.40 -25.80
N PHE A 324 -5.27 1.18 -25.52
CA PHE A 324 -4.39 0.96 -24.38
C PHE A 324 -5.17 1.03 -23.08
N LEU A 325 -5.96 2.06 -22.83
CA LEU A 325 -6.75 2.21 -21.61
C LEU A 325 -7.85 1.15 -21.48
N ALA A 326 -8.52 0.78 -22.57
CA ALA A 326 -9.53 -0.27 -22.58
C ALA A 326 -8.98 -1.62 -22.12
N CYS A 327 -7.67 -1.85 -22.28
CA CYS A 327 -6.99 -3.04 -21.79
C CYS A 327 -6.39 -2.83 -20.39
N ALA A 328 -5.75 -1.68 -20.14
CA ALA A 328 -5.07 -1.40 -18.88
C ALA A 328 -6.05 -1.32 -17.68
N VAL A 329 -7.22 -0.74 -17.88
CA VAL A 329 -8.26 -0.60 -16.86
C VAL A 329 -8.74 -1.97 -16.32
N PRO A 330 -9.24 -2.90 -17.15
CA PRO A 330 -9.66 -4.21 -16.64
C PRO A 330 -8.48 -5.02 -16.09
N ILE A 331 -7.26 -4.89 -16.60
CA ILE A 331 -6.07 -5.53 -16.02
C ILE A 331 -5.86 -5.03 -14.60
N ALA A 332 -5.86 -3.72 -14.38
CA ALA A 332 -5.67 -3.12 -13.05
C ALA A 332 -6.78 -3.56 -12.06
N MET A 333 -8.04 -3.61 -12.51
CA MET A 333 -9.16 -4.12 -11.70
C MET A 333 -8.97 -5.60 -11.32
N ILE A 334 -8.69 -6.46 -12.30
CA ILE A 334 -8.52 -7.91 -12.08
C ILE A 334 -7.35 -8.15 -11.13
N MET A 335 -6.23 -7.45 -11.31
CA MET A 335 -5.07 -7.52 -10.42
C MET A 335 -5.42 -7.20 -8.98
N THR A 336 -6.13 -6.11 -8.75
CA THR A 336 -6.56 -5.71 -7.39
C THR A 336 -7.47 -6.76 -6.77
N ILE A 337 -8.42 -7.29 -7.53
CA ILE A 337 -9.33 -8.35 -7.08
C ILE A 337 -8.54 -9.63 -6.72
N ILE A 338 -7.59 -10.07 -7.56
CA ILE A 338 -6.74 -11.23 -7.28
C ILE A 338 -5.92 -11.00 -6.01
N SER A 339 -5.30 -9.83 -5.87
CA SER A 339 -4.48 -9.50 -4.70
C SER A 339 -5.29 -9.58 -3.40
N ILE A 340 -6.47 -8.95 -3.35
CA ILE A 340 -7.34 -8.96 -2.17
C ILE A 340 -7.83 -10.38 -1.87
N PHE A 341 -8.22 -11.14 -2.89
CA PHE A 341 -8.67 -12.52 -2.73
C PHE A 341 -7.58 -13.42 -2.13
N VAL A 342 -6.36 -13.33 -2.67
CA VAL A 342 -5.20 -14.11 -2.20
C VAL A 342 -4.86 -13.76 -0.75
N ILE A 343 -4.78 -12.46 -0.42
CA ILE A 343 -4.54 -11.99 0.96
C ILE A 343 -5.61 -12.54 1.91
N THR A 344 -6.89 -12.40 1.55
CA THR A 344 -7.99 -12.89 2.39
C THR A 344 -7.95 -14.40 2.57
N LYS A 345 -7.61 -15.14 1.52
CA LYS A 345 -7.48 -16.61 1.61
C LYS A 345 -6.36 -17.01 2.57
N VAL A 346 -5.22 -16.33 2.51
CA VAL A 346 -4.13 -16.54 3.46
C VAL A 346 -4.57 -16.21 4.89
N GLN A 347 -5.31 -15.11 5.09
CA GLN A 347 -5.82 -14.72 6.41
C GLN A 347 -6.76 -15.78 7.00
N LYS A 348 -7.62 -16.39 6.19
CA LYS A 348 -8.55 -17.45 6.62
C LYS A 348 -7.84 -18.74 6.99
N GLU A 349 -6.79 -19.11 6.27
CA GLU A 349 -6.06 -20.37 6.46
C GLU A 349 -4.95 -20.27 7.52
N THR A 350 -4.62 -19.06 7.97
CA THR A 350 -3.53 -18.84 8.92
C THR A 350 -4.07 -18.61 10.32
N PRO A 351 -3.66 -19.41 11.32
CA PRO A 351 -4.01 -19.17 12.72
C PRO A 351 -3.58 -17.78 13.17
N ASN A 352 -4.38 -17.15 14.03
CA ASN A 352 -4.12 -15.80 14.54
C ASN A 352 -2.74 -15.62 15.18
N GLU A 353 -2.17 -16.70 15.73
CA GLU A 353 -0.85 -16.72 16.36
C GLU A 353 0.32 -16.51 15.38
N ASN A 354 0.13 -16.88 14.12
CA ASN A 354 1.14 -16.79 13.06
C ASN A 354 0.79 -15.77 11.99
N LEU A 355 -0.39 -15.12 12.10
CA LEU A 355 -0.95 -14.29 11.05
C LEU A 355 -0.05 -13.08 10.72
N GLY A 356 0.47 -12.41 11.75
CA GLY A 356 1.37 -11.27 11.56
C GLY A 356 2.65 -11.65 10.84
N LYS A 357 3.29 -12.76 11.27
CA LYS A 357 4.52 -13.30 10.65
C LYS A 357 4.30 -13.66 9.18
N VAL A 358 3.24 -14.43 8.91
CA VAL A 358 2.90 -14.88 7.55
C VAL A 358 2.59 -13.72 6.62
N MET A 359 1.75 -12.78 7.06
CA MET A 359 1.39 -11.61 6.26
C MET A 359 2.60 -10.73 5.97
N ALA A 360 3.47 -10.51 6.96
CA ALA A 360 4.67 -9.73 6.78
C ALA A 360 5.68 -10.40 5.84
N ILE A 361 5.86 -11.73 5.91
CA ILE A 361 6.73 -12.48 4.99
C ILE A 361 6.20 -12.38 3.56
N ILE A 362 4.89 -12.58 3.34
CA ILE A 362 4.28 -12.46 2.01
C ILE A 362 4.49 -11.06 1.47
N THR A 363 4.24 -10.03 2.28
CA THR A 363 4.43 -8.63 1.88
C THR A 363 5.89 -8.35 1.51
N ALA A 364 6.85 -8.74 2.36
CA ALA A 364 8.27 -8.51 2.09
C ALA A 364 8.74 -9.23 0.82
N VAL A 365 8.41 -10.50 0.65
CA VAL A 365 8.81 -11.28 -0.55
C VAL A 365 8.16 -10.71 -1.81
N SER A 366 6.88 -10.30 -1.73
CA SER A 366 6.18 -9.69 -2.86
C SER A 366 6.75 -8.32 -3.22
N GLN A 367 7.17 -7.52 -2.25
CA GLN A 367 7.81 -6.21 -2.49
C GLN A 367 9.25 -6.35 -3.00
N CYS A 368 10.01 -7.34 -2.52
CA CYS A 368 11.35 -7.65 -3.07
C CYS A 368 11.30 -8.07 -4.54
N ALA A 369 10.18 -8.64 -4.99
CA ALA A 369 9.99 -9.03 -6.38
C ALA A 369 9.61 -7.83 -7.27
N ALA A 370 9.21 -6.71 -6.69
CA ALA A 370 8.96 -5.48 -7.44
C ALA A 370 10.32 -4.74 -7.60
N PRO A 371 10.82 -4.55 -8.83
CA PRO A 371 12.10 -3.89 -9.10
C PRO A 371 12.06 -2.39 -8.81
#